data_ef21516dbd6d528d6b35dbb9e68eca00
#
_entry.id   ef21516dbd6d528d6b35dbb9e68eca00
#
_cell.length_a   1.000
_cell.length_b   1.000
_cell.length_c   1.000
_cell.angle_alpha   90.00
_cell.angle_beta   90.00
_cell.angle_gamma   90.00
#
_symmetry.space_group_name_H-M   'P 1'
#
loop_
_entity.id
_entity.type
_entity.pdbx_description
1 polymer ?
#
loop_
_entity_poly.entity_id
_entity_poly.type
_entity_poly.pdbx_seq_one_letter_code
_entity_poly.pdbx_strand_id
1 'polypeptide(L)'
;MKAPEKQLVIGRRNVLKMLGLGSAAMLSSGFSDILAVEPSDMKAKPKPVINEGRSPVAFTTGTDRKEMLFEVIKPFDKEIRAGLKKKQLVIKPNMVVTNKELCATHKDALRALLEYLKPIYKGQIIIAESSSSVNSSDGFKNYGYTDLEKDYNLKFVDLNSTNSGKPYFIIDRNLHLDKIEIADIFANPDYYVISLSRLKTHNTVVMTGGIKNITMAAPLNPGSVNGGKPISYKRNMHSGGPRWLHYNMFLLAQSVRPDFTIIDGVEGMEGNGPINGTPVDHRIAMAGFDVVAIDSMCARLMGIPLENVGYLNYCASAGLGNMDRDKIDIIGGKDPDKSIITYKLGSNITNQLEWKEPINLPAPGQRPSSAPNTPAAPSQPANLTTPPK
;
A
#
# COMPACT_ATOMS: atom_id res chain seq x y z
N MET A 1 6.04 41.85 -4.63
CA MET A 1 6.65 41.29 -3.41
C MET A 1 5.61 40.36 -2.79
N LYS A 2 5.81 39.03 -2.90
CA LYS A 2 4.97 38.06 -2.21
C LYS A 2 5.45 37.95 -0.77
N ALA A 3 4.52 37.98 0.19
CA ALA A 3 4.84 37.79 1.61
C ALA A 3 5.44 36.39 1.83
N PRO A 4 6.39 36.24 2.77
CA PRO A 4 6.97 34.92 3.06
C PRO A 4 5.91 33.99 3.67
N GLU A 5 5.78 32.81 3.13
CA GLU A 5 4.99 31.72 3.73
C GLU A 5 5.48 31.47 5.16
N LYS A 6 4.61 31.68 6.12
CA LYS A 6 4.88 31.31 7.52
C LYS A 6 4.94 29.81 7.63
N GLN A 7 6.11 29.29 7.87
CA GLN A 7 6.32 27.88 8.18
C GLN A 7 5.65 27.56 9.53
N LEU A 8 4.63 26.72 9.51
CA LEU A 8 3.88 26.33 10.70
C LEU A 8 4.72 25.36 11.53
N VAL A 9 5.28 25.82 12.63
CA VAL A 9 6.04 25.00 13.58
C VAL A 9 5.10 24.50 14.66
N ILE A 10 4.62 23.27 14.55
CA ILE A 10 3.84 22.63 15.61
C ILE A 10 4.82 22.02 16.63
N GLY A 11 4.70 22.42 17.88
CA GLY A 11 5.56 21.93 18.95
C GLY A 11 5.38 20.41 19.16
N ARG A 12 6.50 19.69 19.42
CA ARG A 12 6.56 18.21 19.63
C ARG A 12 5.49 17.68 20.58
N ARG A 13 5.17 18.41 21.64
CA ARG A 13 4.15 18.06 22.64
C ARG A 13 2.73 17.97 22.04
N ASN A 14 2.43 18.81 21.07
CA ASN A 14 1.13 18.84 20.40
C ASN A 14 1.01 17.69 19.39
N VAL A 15 2.09 17.34 18.69
CA VAL A 15 2.14 16.16 17.83
C VAL A 15 1.92 14.89 18.64
N LEU A 16 2.56 14.74 19.79
CA LEU A 16 2.38 13.58 20.68
C LEU A 16 0.95 13.48 21.23
N LYS A 17 0.30 14.60 21.53
CA LYS A 17 -1.13 14.63 21.91
C LYS A 17 -2.04 14.22 20.75
N MET A 18 -1.73 14.64 19.52
CA MET A 18 -2.45 14.22 18.31
C MET A 18 -2.31 12.72 18.05
N LEU A 19 -1.18 12.13 18.38
CA LEU A 19 -0.88 10.70 18.22
C LEU A 19 -1.59 9.82 19.26
N GLY A 20 -1.91 10.38 20.44
CA GLY A 20 -2.56 9.65 21.55
C GLY A 20 -4.09 9.82 21.62
N LEU A 21 -4.66 10.73 20.84
CA LEU A 21 -6.10 10.99 20.83
C LEU A 21 -6.69 10.47 19.52
N GLY A 22 -7.58 9.50 19.61
CA GLY A 22 -8.37 9.05 18.48
C GLY A 22 -9.10 10.22 17.81
N SER A 23 -9.32 10.13 16.52
CA SER A 23 -9.85 11.19 15.64
C SER A 23 -11.12 11.92 16.15
N ALA A 24 -11.89 11.32 17.04
CA ALA A 24 -13.08 11.92 17.65
C ALA A 24 -12.76 12.99 18.71
N ALA A 25 -11.60 12.92 19.37
CA ALA A 25 -11.22 13.90 20.41
C ALA A 25 -10.58 15.17 19.86
N MET A 26 -10.17 15.19 18.59
CA MET A 26 -9.59 16.38 17.95
C MET A 26 -10.64 17.46 17.63
N LEU A 27 -11.92 17.11 17.53
CA LEU A 27 -13.00 18.03 17.15
C LEU A 27 -13.53 18.88 18.33
N SER A 28 -13.17 18.56 19.57
CA SER A 28 -13.75 19.22 20.75
C SER A 28 -12.86 20.22 21.47
N SER A 29 -11.63 20.43 21.04
CA SER A 29 -10.70 21.32 21.77
C SER A 29 -10.04 22.36 20.85
N GLY A 30 -10.72 23.46 20.52
CA GLY A 30 -10.12 24.73 20.13
C GLY A 30 -8.94 24.76 19.12
N PHE A 31 -8.70 23.66 18.38
CA PHE A 31 -7.61 23.48 17.42
C PHE A 31 -7.97 23.97 16.01
N SER A 32 -9.13 24.60 15.84
CA SER A 32 -9.62 25.10 14.54
C SER A 32 -8.66 26.06 13.80
N ASP A 33 -7.83 26.78 14.54
CA ASP A 33 -6.92 27.77 13.91
C ASP A 33 -5.57 27.21 13.46
N ILE A 34 -5.26 25.94 13.77
CA ILE A 34 -4.00 25.31 13.40
C ILE A 34 -4.14 24.46 12.12
N LEU A 35 -5.34 24.06 11.79
CA LEU A 35 -5.67 23.29 10.60
C LEU A 35 -6.43 24.16 9.60
N ALA A 36 -5.79 25.22 9.11
CA ALA A 36 -6.30 25.99 7.96
C ALA A 36 -6.20 25.23 6.62
N VAL A 37 -5.96 23.93 6.67
CA VAL A 37 -6.31 22.97 5.62
C VAL A 37 -7.47 22.18 6.22
N GLU A 38 -8.67 22.54 5.87
CA GLU A 38 -9.87 21.78 6.19
C GLU A 38 -9.61 20.31 5.84
N PRO A 39 -9.66 19.36 6.81
CA PRO A 39 -9.69 17.93 6.48
C PRO A 39 -10.97 17.57 5.72
N SER A 40 -11.81 18.57 5.42
CA SER A 40 -13.16 18.48 4.90
C SER A 40 -13.27 17.84 3.52
N ASP A 41 -12.20 17.86 2.71
CA ASP A 41 -12.25 17.32 1.35
C ASP A 41 -11.84 15.84 1.26
N MET A 42 -11.18 15.29 2.29
CA MET A 42 -10.88 13.87 2.34
C MET A 42 -11.86 13.15 3.26
N LYS A 43 -12.99 12.76 2.71
CA LYS A 43 -13.91 11.85 3.41
C LYS A 43 -13.15 10.56 3.74
N ALA A 44 -13.15 10.20 5.02
CA ALA A 44 -12.63 8.90 5.44
C ALA A 44 -13.29 7.80 4.60
N LYS A 45 -12.50 6.89 4.06
CA LYS A 45 -13.04 5.72 3.35
C LYS A 45 -14.02 4.98 4.26
N PRO A 46 -15.14 4.46 3.74
CA PRO A 46 -16.07 3.65 4.51
C PRO A 46 -15.34 2.56 5.29
N LYS A 47 -15.86 2.22 6.46
CA LYS A 47 -15.32 1.08 7.21
C LYS A 47 -15.45 -0.18 6.35
N PRO A 48 -14.54 -1.15 6.50
CA PRO A 48 -14.65 -2.43 5.80
C PRO A 48 -15.96 -3.13 6.18
N VAL A 49 -16.42 -4.04 5.32
CA VAL A 49 -17.56 -4.91 5.63
C VAL A 49 -17.14 -5.86 6.75
N ILE A 50 -17.70 -5.65 7.91
CA ILE A 50 -17.47 -6.45 9.12
C ILE A 50 -18.85 -6.92 9.61
N ASN A 51 -19.07 -8.24 9.65
CA ASN A 51 -20.30 -8.84 10.09
C ASN A 51 -20.21 -9.18 11.57
N GLU A 52 -21.05 -8.56 12.42
CA GLU A 52 -21.05 -8.80 13.89
C GLU A 52 -19.65 -8.70 14.52
N GLY A 53 -18.83 -7.76 14.05
CA GLY A 53 -17.46 -7.56 14.53
C GLY A 53 -16.42 -8.52 13.91
N ARG A 54 -16.81 -9.38 12.97
CA ARG A 54 -15.96 -10.36 12.29
C ARG A 54 -15.76 -10.01 10.83
N SER A 55 -14.57 -10.31 10.30
CA SER A 55 -14.18 -10.00 8.92
C SER A 55 -14.21 -11.24 8.05
N PRO A 56 -15.09 -11.31 7.04
CA PRO A 56 -15.09 -12.42 6.08
C PRO A 56 -13.87 -12.33 5.16
N VAL A 57 -13.14 -13.44 5.04
CA VAL A 57 -12.00 -13.64 4.14
C VAL A 57 -12.20 -14.91 3.36
N ALA A 58 -12.36 -14.82 2.05
CA ALA A 58 -12.35 -16.00 1.19
C ALA A 58 -10.92 -16.47 0.97
N PHE A 59 -10.72 -17.79 1.07
CA PHE A 59 -9.43 -18.44 0.94
C PHE A 59 -9.55 -19.72 0.13
N THR A 60 -8.59 -19.95 -0.76
CA THR A 60 -8.46 -21.20 -1.50
C THR A 60 -7.03 -21.57 -1.79
N THR A 61 -6.82 -22.81 -2.22
CA THR A 61 -5.52 -23.36 -2.65
C THR A 61 -5.66 -24.02 -4.01
N GLY A 62 -4.65 -23.88 -4.86
CA GLY A 62 -4.65 -24.49 -6.20
C GLY A 62 -3.48 -24.00 -7.05
N THR A 63 -3.53 -24.32 -8.34
CA THR A 63 -2.51 -23.92 -9.32
C THR A 63 -3.08 -23.10 -10.46
N ASP A 64 -4.38 -23.16 -10.71
CA ASP A 64 -5.05 -22.36 -11.73
C ASP A 64 -5.48 -21.00 -11.14
N ARG A 65 -4.79 -19.95 -11.54
CA ARG A 65 -5.08 -18.57 -11.06
C ARG A 65 -6.51 -18.13 -11.35
N LYS A 66 -7.04 -18.49 -12.51
CA LYS A 66 -8.39 -18.09 -12.89
C LYS A 66 -9.43 -18.71 -11.97
N GLU A 67 -9.37 -20.03 -11.82
CA GLU A 67 -10.30 -20.76 -10.95
C GLU A 67 -10.19 -20.26 -9.52
N MET A 68 -8.98 -20.10 -9.00
CA MET A 68 -8.73 -19.63 -7.63
C MET A 68 -9.27 -18.20 -7.41
N LEU A 69 -9.02 -17.27 -8.33
CA LEU A 69 -9.53 -15.90 -8.20
C LEU A 69 -11.05 -15.87 -8.28
N PHE A 70 -11.67 -16.64 -9.16
CA PHE A 70 -13.12 -16.76 -9.25
C PHE A 70 -13.71 -17.30 -7.95
N GLU A 71 -13.09 -18.34 -7.37
CA GLU A 71 -13.54 -18.94 -6.12
C GLU A 71 -13.51 -17.93 -4.96
N VAL A 72 -12.44 -17.15 -4.80
CA VAL A 72 -12.32 -16.20 -3.68
C VAL A 72 -13.10 -14.90 -3.89
N ILE A 73 -13.42 -14.52 -5.12
CA ILE A 73 -14.20 -13.30 -5.40
C ILE A 73 -15.70 -13.58 -5.31
N LYS A 74 -16.16 -14.75 -5.78
CA LYS A 74 -17.56 -15.11 -5.88
C LYS A 74 -18.39 -14.94 -4.59
N PRO A 75 -17.90 -15.25 -3.39
CA PRO A 75 -18.63 -15.01 -2.15
C PRO A 75 -19.04 -13.56 -1.91
N PHE A 76 -18.35 -12.62 -2.55
CA PHE A 76 -18.53 -11.18 -2.40
C PHE A 76 -19.23 -10.51 -3.60
N ASP A 77 -19.76 -11.28 -4.54
CA ASP A 77 -20.34 -10.75 -5.80
C ASP A 77 -21.42 -9.68 -5.56
N LYS A 78 -22.29 -9.91 -4.58
CA LYS A 78 -23.40 -8.99 -4.24
C LYS A 78 -22.86 -7.65 -3.73
N GLU A 79 -21.89 -7.67 -2.82
CA GLU A 79 -21.28 -6.49 -2.20
C GLU A 79 -20.43 -5.73 -3.21
N ILE A 80 -19.66 -6.43 -4.06
CA ILE A 80 -18.88 -5.83 -5.15
C ILE A 80 -19.83 -5.10 -6.12
N ARG A 81 -20.91 -5.73 -6.56
CA ARG A 81 -21.91 -5.08 -7.43
C ARG A 81 -22.53 -3.86 -6.77
N ALA A 82 -22.83 -3.95 -5.48
CA ALA A 82 -23.39 -2.82 -4.72
C ALA A 82 -22.38 -1.66 -4.60
N GLY A 83 -21.12 -1.98 -4.35
CA GLY A 83 -20.04 -0.99 -4.21
C GLY A 83 -19.67 -0.30 -5.52
N LEU A 84 -19.82 -1.00 -6.65
CA LEU A 84 -19.51 -0.49 -8.00
C LEU A 84 -20.58 0.46 -8.54
N LYS A 85 -21.79 0.51 -7.96
CA LYS A 85 -22.87 1.38 -8.47
C LYS A 85 -22.41 2.83 -8.60
N LYS A 86 -22.48 3.39 -9.83
CA LYS A 86 -22.13 4.77 -10.16
C LYS A 86 -20.68 5.17 -9.87
N LYS A 87 -19.80 4.22 -9.60
CA LYS A 87 -18.37 4.51 -9.35
C LYS A 87 -17.53 4.10 -10.55
N GLN A 88 -16.42 4.82 -10.74
CA GLN A 88 -15.38 4.45 -11.68
C GLN A 88 -14.52 3.33 -11.07
N LEU A 89 -14.46 2.19 -11.76
CA LEU A 89 -13.65 1.06 -11.32
C LEU A 89 -12.16 1.31 -11.59
N VAL A 90 -11.36 1.09 -10.57
CA VAL A 90 -9.90 1.14 -10.61
C VAL A 90 -9.35 -0.19 -10.11
N ILE A 91 -8.47 -0.81 -10.88
CA ILE A 91 -7.64 -1.93 -10.43
C ILE A 91 -6.23 -1.41 -10.23
N LYS A 92 -5.70 -1.62 -9.02
CA LYS A 92 -4.32 -1.36 -8.67
C LYS A 92 -3.57 -2.69 -8.62
N PRO A 93 -2.85 -3.09 -9.69
CA PRO A 93 -1.94 -4.22 -9.59
C PRO A 93 -0.78 -3.86 -8.66
N ASN A 94 0.04 -4.82 -8.27
CA ASN A 94 1.33 -4.54 -7.65
C ASN A 94 2.41 -4.51 -8.72
N MET A 95 3.25 -3.47 -8.73
CA MET A 95 4.36 -3.35 -9.68
C MET A 95 5.46 -2.47 -9.07
N VAL A 96 6.44 -3.10 -8.43
CA VAL A 96 7.52 -2.35 -7.75
C VAL A 96 8.48 -1.74 -8.75
N VAL A 97 8.95 -2.54 -9.71
CA VAL A 97 9.80 -2.13 -10.83
C VAL A 97 9.21 -2.63 -12.14
N THR A 98 9.71 -2.14 -13.27
CA THR A 98 9.11 -2.36 -14.58
C THR A 98 9.74 -3.51 -15.38
N ASN A 99 10.77 -4.18 -14.83
CA ASN A 99 11.61 -5.14 -15.56
C ASN A 99 11.87 -6.45 -14.80
N LYS A 100 11.13 -6.73 -13.73
CA LYS A 100 11.20 -7.99 -12.96
C LYS A 100 9.80 -8.50 -12.67
N GLU A 101 9.38 -9.53 -13.34
CA GLU A 101 8.03 -10.08 -13.29
C GLU A 101 7.64 -10.54 -11.87
N LEU A 102 8.55 -11.15 -11.13
CA LEU A 102 8.32 -11.58 -9.74
C LEU A 102 7.97 -10.41 -8.80
N CYS A 103 8.28 -9.17 -9.17
CA CYS A 103 7.94 -7.97 -8.40
C CYS A 103 6.56 -7.41 -8.70
N ALA A 104 5.82 -8.01 -9.65
CA ALA A 104 4.56 -7.50 -10.17
C ALA A 104 3.43 -8.53 -10.03
N THR A 105 2.20 -8.08 -10.08
CA THR A 105 1.02 -8.94 -10.27
C THR A 105 1.17 -9.75 -11.56
N HIS A 106 0.89 -11.03 -11.52
CA HIS A 106 0.96 -11.87 -12.72
C HIS A 106 -0.13 -11.45 -13.72
N LYS A 107 0.21 -11.45 -15.04
CA LYS A 107 -0.74 -11.09 -16.10
C LYS A 107 -2.03 -11.90 -16.05
N ASP A 108 -1.92 -13.20 -15.76
CA ASP A 108 -3.10 -14.08 -15.70
C ASP A 108 -3.99 -13.79 -14.50
N ALA A 109 -3.44 -13.30 -13.39
CA ALA A 109 -4.25 -12.83 -12.26
C ALA A 109 -5.06 -11.58 -12.64
N LEU A 110 -4.43 -10.63 -13.35
CA LEU A 110 -5.13 -9.45 -13.86
C LEU A 110 -6.20 -9.86 -14.90
N ARG A 111 -5.87 -10.76 -15.83
CA ARG A 111 -6.82 -11.30 -16.82
C ARG A 111 -8.02 -11.98 -16.13
N ALA A 112 -7.77 -12.82 -15.13
CA ALA A 112 -8.81 -13.52 -14.39
C ALA A 112 -9.77 -12.52 -13.70
N LEU A 113 -9.23 -11.50 -13.04
CA LEU A 113 -10.05 -10.45 -12.43
C LEU A 113 -10.89 -9.69 -13.47
N LEU A 114 -10.29 -9.31 -14.59
CA LEU A 114 -11.00 -8.63 -15.69
C LEU A 114 -12.12 -9.51 -16.27
N GLU A 115 -11.86 -10.79 -16.44
CA GLU A 115 -12.86 -11.76 -16.93
C GLU A 115 -14.03 -11.91 -15.94
N TYR A 116 -13.75 -11.99 -14.64
CA TYR A 116 -14.77 -12.00 -13.59
C TYR A 116 -15.63 -10.73 -13.60
N LEU A 117 -15.00 -9.57 -13.78
CA LEU A 117 -15.68 -8.27 -13.76
C LEU A 117 -16.44 -7.95 -15.05
N LYS A 118 -16.09 -8.54 -16.19
CA LYS A 118 -16.72 -8.26 -17.50
C LYS A 118 -18.26 -8.34 -17.51
N PRO A 119 -18.92 -9.33 -16.87
CA PRO A 119 -20.38 -9.36 -16.75
C PRO A 119 -20.93 -8.34 -15.75
N ILE A 120 -20.11 -7.87 -14.80
CA ILE A 120 -20.53 -7.04 -13.67
C ILE A 120 -20.40 -5.55 -13.99
N TYR A 121 -19.31 -5.15 -14.65
CA TYR A 121 -18.96 -3.76 -14.93
C TYR A 121 -18.82 -3.53 -16.44
N LYS A 122 -19.54 -2.55 -16.97
CA LYS A 122 -19.59 -2.25 -18.42
C LYS A 122 -18.82 -0.99 -18.82
N GLY A 123 -18.38 -0.20 -17.82
CA GLY A 123 -17.58 1.00 -18.05
C GLY A 123 -16.11 0.68 -18.41
N GLN A 124 -15.35 1.73 -18.70
CA GLN A 124 -13.91 1.63 -18.85
C GLN A 124 -13.26 1.34 -17.50
N ILE A 125 -12.38 0.34 -17.43
CA ILE A 125 -11.66 -0.02 -16.22
C ILE A 125 -10.29 0.69 -16.23
N ILE A 126 -9.98 1.41 -15.17
CA ILE A 126 -8.68 2.06 -15.00
C ILE A 126 -7.71 1.07 -14.34
N ILE A 127 -6.58 0.83 -14.99
CA ILE A 127 -5.42 0.13 -14.41
C ILE A 127 -4.40 1.18 -14.02
N ALA A 128 -4.28 1.44 -12.71
CA ALA A 128 -3.43 2.53 -12.20
C ALA A 128 -2.25 2.00 -11.40
N GLU A 129 -1.05 2.53 -11.67
CA GLU A 129 0.16 2.16 -10.94
C GLU A 129 1.11 3.34 -10.80
N SER A 130 1.90 3.27 -9.73
CA SER A 130 2.98 4.19 -9.42
C SER A 130 4.18 3.38 -8.95
N SER A 131 4.94 2.83 -9.89
CA SER A 131 6.12 2.02 -9.59
C SER A 131 7.26 2.84 -8.95
N SER A 132 8.27 2.18 -8.42
CA SER A 132 9.51 2.85 -7.99
C SER A 132 10.40 3.25 -9.18
N SER A 133 10.12 2.73 -10.37
CA SER A 133 10.73 3.19 -11.63
C SER A 133 10.18 4.55 -12.04
N VAL A 134 10.93 5.27 -12.87
CA VAL A 134 10.54 6.62 -13.32
C VAL A 134 9.24 6.59 -14.13
N ASN A 135 9.04 5.56 -14.93
CA ASN A 135 7.91 5.42 -15.85
C ASN A 135 7.22 4.06 -15.62
N SER A 136 6.01 4.09 -15.05
CA SER A 136 5.23 2.86 -14.81
C SER A 136 4.64 2.29 -16.11
N SER A 137 4.49 3.11 -17.15
CA SER A 137 3.96 2.67 -18.45
C SER A 137 4.82 1.60 -19.12
N ASP A 138 6.13 1.61 -18.86
CA ASP A 138 7.04 0.55 -19.36
C ASP A 138 6.69 -0.81 -18.74
N GLY A 139 6.33 -0.81 -17.46
CA GLY A 139 5.92 -2.04 -16.78
C GLY A 139 4.60 -2.60 -17.31
N PHE A 140 3.64 -1.75 -17.65
CA PHE A 140 2.38 -2.22 -18.27
C PHE A 140 2.65 -2.98 -19.56
N LYS A 141 3.62 -2.52 -20.38
CA LYS A 141 4.05 -3.20 -21.60
C LYS A 141 4.85 -4.44 -21.30
N ASN A 142 5.91 -4.32 -20.49
CA ASN A 142 6.85 -5.40 -20.20
C ASN A 142 6.20 -6.62 -19.57
N TYR A 143 5.16 -6.40 -18.75
CA TYR A 143 4.37 -7.48 -18.14
C TYR A 143 3.17 -7.90 -18.98
N GLY A 144 3.02 -7.36 -20.18
CA GLY A 144 1.97 -7.70 -21.15
C GLY A 144 0.56 -7.30 -20.71
N TYR A 145 0.42 -6.34 -19.76
CA TYR A 145 -0.91 -5.88 -19.36
C TYR A 145 -1.63 -5.15 -20.49
N THR A 146 -0.88 -4.40 -21.31
CA THR A 146 -1.43 -3.69 -22.48
C THR A 146 -2.05 -4.62 -23.52
N ASP A 147 -1.62 -5.89 -23.60
CA ASP A 147 -2.25 -6.84 -24.51
C ASP A 147 -3.73 -7.12 -24.17
N LEU A 148 -4.11 -6.88 -22.91
CA LEU A 148 -5.47 -7.11 -22.42
C LEU A 148 -6.48 -6.08 -22.97
N GLU A 149 -6.02 -4.95 -23.54
CA GLU A 149 -6.88 -3.96 -24.22
C GLU A 149 -7.60 -4.55 -25.43
N LYS A 150 -7.07 -5.64 -26.00
CA LYS A 150 -7.72 -6.36 -27.11
C LYS A 150 -9.06 -6.99 -26.71
N ASP A 151 -9.19 -7.38 -25.42
CA ASP A 151 -10.32 -8.16 -24.90
C ASP A 151 -11.23 -7.35 -23.94
N TYR A 152 -10.69 -6.24 -23.38
CA TYR A 152 -11.34 -5.45 -22.33
C TYR A 152 -11.20 -3.95 -22.58
N ASN A 153 -12.20 -3.18 -22.16
CA ASN A 153 -12.18 -1.71 -22.23
C ASN A 153 -11.34 -1.15 -21.08
N LEU A 154 -10.04 -0.96 -21.30
CA LEU A 154 -9.07 -0.54 -20.29
C LEU A 154 -8.57 0.88 -20.55
N LYS A 155 -8.09 1.52 -19.47
CA LYS A 155 -7.29 2.73 -19.50
C LYS A 155 -6.13 2.56 -18.54
N PHE A 156 -4.90 2.60 -19.05
CA PHE A 156 -3.69 2.58 -18.21
C PHE A 156 -3.34 3.98 -17.74
N VAL A 157 -3.09 4.12 -16.43
CA VAL A 157 -2.72 5.39 -15.81
C VAL A 157 -1.40 5.23 -15.05
N ASP A 158 -0.37 5.88 -15.56
CA ASP A 158 0.90 6.04 -14.84
C ASP A 158 0.77 7.19 -13.85
N LEU A 159 0.67 6.84 -12.57
CA LEU A 159 0.52 7.82 -11.49
C LEU A 159 1.82 8.62 -11.24
N ASN A 160 2.97 8.16 -11.74
CA ASN A 160 4.21 8.94 -11.69
C ASN A 160 4.18 10.13 -12.67
N SER A 161 3.32 10.07 -13.69
CA SER A 161 3.16 11.12 -14.70
C SER A 161 1.99 12.07 -14.40
N THR A 162 1.26 11.85 -13.31
CA THR A 162 0.15 12.74 -12.92
C THR A 162 0.63 13.89 -12.05
N ASN A 163 0.13 15.09 -12.35
CA ASN A 163 0.37 16.30 -11.57
C ASN A 163 -0.85 16.69 -10.72
N SER A 164 -1.92 15.88 -10.75
CA SER A 164 -3.14 16.13 -9.98
C SER A 164 -3.11 15.32 -8.71
N GLY A 165 -2.85 15.99 -7.60
CA GLY A 165 -2.81 15.39 -6.27
C GLY A 165 -3.63 16.17 -5.25
N LYS A 166 -3.96 15.49 -4.15
CA LYS A 166 -4.53 16.11 -2.96
C LYS A 166 -3.46 16.21 -1.88
N PRO A 167 -3.40 17.32 -1.14
CA PRO A 167 -2.46 17.46 -0.03
C PRO A 167 -2.78 16.47 1.08
N TYR A 168 -1.75 15.87 1.62
CA TYR A 168 -1.80 14.99 2.77
C TYR A 168 -0.61 15.23 3.69
N PHE A 169 -0.71 14.89 4.97
CA PHE A 169 0.37 15.07 5.92
C PHE A 169 0.86 13.73 6.44
N ILE A 170 2.16 13.57 6.41
CA ILE A 170 2.91 12.49 7.04
C ILE A 170 3.84 13.07 8.10
N ILE A 171 4.58 12.22 8.78
CA ILE A 171 5.51 12.64 9.83
C ILE A 171 6.93 12.29 9.42
N ASP A 172 7.84 13.27 9.53
CA ASP A 172 9.26 13.05 9.33
C ASP A 172 9.94 12.44 10.59
N ARG A 173 11.21 12.08 10.47
CA ARG A 173 12.01 11.50 11.57
C ARG A 173 12.17 12.41 12.80
N ASN A 174 11.90 13.70 12.66
CA ASN A 174 11.98 14.69 13.74
C ASN A 174 10.60 14.98 14.36
N LEU A 175 9.58 14.20 13.99
CA LEU A 175 8.18 14.40 14.38
C LEU A 175 7.55 15.69 13.86
N HIS A 176 8.07 16.23 12.76
CA HIS A 176 7.42 17.34 12.07
C HIS A 176 6.43 16.82 11.03
N LEU A 177 5.38 17.60 10.81
CA LEU A 177 4.46 17.35 9.70
C LEU A 177 5.18 17.65 8.38
N ASP A 178 5.17 16.68 7.48
CA ASP A 178 5.68 16.79 6.12
C ASP A 178 4.51 16.70 5.15
N LYS A 179 4.30 17.75 4.36
CA LYS A 179 3.23 17.81 3.36
C LYS A 179 3.65 17.02 2.13
N ILE A 180 2.84 16.05 1.76
CA ILE A 180 2.94 15.32 0.50
C ILE A 180 1.71 15.55 -0.35
N GLU A 181 1.76 15.12 -1.61
CA GLU A 181 0.58 15.02 -2.46
C GLU A 181 0.31 13.56 -2.81
N ILE A 182 -0.97 13.18 -2.73
CA ILE A 182 -1.43 11.84 -3.03
C ILE A 182 -2.35 11.86 -4.25
N ALA A 183 -2.31 10.79 -5.05
CA ALA A 183 -3.15 10.64 -6.23
C ALA A 183 -4.63 10.65 -5.85
N ASP A 184 -5.40 11.53 -6.49
CA ASP A 184 -6.84 11.71 -6.23
C ASP A 184 -7.62 10.40 -6.39
N ILE A 185 -7.23 9.57 -7.33
CA ILE A 185 -7.85 8.27 -7.63
C ILE A 185 -8.00 7.35 -6.42
N PHE A 186 -7.16 7.49 -5.38
CA PHE A 186 -7.24 6.70 -4.15
C PHE A 186 -8.01 7.38 -3.01
N ALA A 187 -8.18 8.68 -3.08
CA ALA A 187 -8.81 9.50 -2.04
C ALA A 187 -10.26 9.90 -2.39
N ASN A 188 -10.63 9.83 -3.67
CA ASN A 188 -11.93 10.26 -4.16
C ASN A 188 -12.96 9.13 -4.02
N PRO A 189 -14.11 9.37 -3.35
CA PRO A 189 -15.15 8.37 -3.14
C PRO A 189 -15.89 7.92 -4.43
N ASP A 190 -15.72 8.64 -5.54
CA ASP A 190 -16.30 8.29 -6.83
C ASP A 190 -15.59 7.13 -7.52
N TYR A 191 -14.44 6.72 -6.99
CA TYR A 191 -13.72 5.54 -7.43
C TYR A 191 -13.98 4.34 -6.53
N TYR A 192 -14.05 3.16 -7.16
CA TYR A 192 -14.03 1.87 -6.49
C TYR A 192 -12.69 1.21 -6.77
N VAL A 193 -11.88 1.06 -5.75
CA VAL A 193 -10.47 0.62 -5.89
C VAL A 193 -10.33 -0.84 -5.47
N ILE A 194 -9.93 -1.69 -6.41
CA ILE A 194 -9.53 -3.08 -6.13
C ILE A 194 -8.01 -3.16 -6.08
N SER A 195 -7.47 -3.62 -4.95
CA SER A 195 -6.05 -3.97 -4.81
C SER A 195 -5.84 -5.42 -5.25
N LEU A 196 -5.09 -5.64 -6.32
CA LEU A 196 -4.66 -6.96 -6.76
C LEU A 196 -3.16 -7.12 -6.45
N SER A 197 -2.87 -7.70 -5.31
CA SER A 197 -1.52 -7.74 -4.73
C SER A 197 -0.89 -9.11 -4.86
N ARG A 198 0.44 -9.16 -4.86
CA ARG A 198 1.25 -10.37 -4.79
C ARG A 198 1.75 -10.60 -3.36
N LEU A 199 1.84 -11.86 -2.95
CA LEU A 199 2.36 -12.23 -1.63
C LEU A 199 3.89 -12.16 -1.64
N LYS A 200 4.50 -11.27 -0.83
CA LYS A 200 5.97 -11.13 -0.81
C LYS A 200 6.53 -10.46 0.43
N THR A 201 7.78 -10.79 0.76
CA THR A 201 8.59 -10.10 1.78
C THR A 201 8.98 -8.70 1.30
N HIS A 202 9.49 -7.91 2.23
CA HIS A 202 9.97 -6.55 1.97
C HIS A 202 11.16 -6.22 2.87
N ASN A 203 12.11 -5.45 2.34
CA ASN A 203 13.36 -5.10 3.02
C ASN A 203 13.26 -3.88 3.96
N THR A 204 12.06 -3.32 4.18
CA THR A 204 11.87 -2.16 5.08
C THR A 204 10.70 -2.37 6.04
N VAL A 205 9.62 -2.99 5.59
CA VAL A 205 8.38 -3.14 6.36
C VAL A 205 7.91 -4.60 6.44
N VAL A 206 8.86 -5.52 6.40
CA VAL A 206 8.73 -6.97 6.55
C VAL A 206 8.01 -7.64 5.38
N MET A 207 6.82 -7.18 5.02
CA MET A 207 6.02 -7.77 3.94
C MET A 207 5.29 -6.73 3.09
N THR A 208 4.80 -7.18 1.95
CA THR A 208 3.85 -6.46 1.09
C THR A 208 2.52 -7.20 1.09
N GLY A 209 1.46 -6.47 1.40
CA GLY A 209 0.07 -6.91 1.28
C GLY A 209 -0.78 -5.87 0.57
N GLY A 210 -2.09 -5.88 0.81
CA GLY A 210 -3.04 -4.94 0.25
C GLY A 210 -2.85 -3.50 0.72
N ILE A 211 -2.59 -3.29 2.03
CA ILE A 211 -2.34 -1.96 2.61
C ILE A 211 -1.16 -1.31 1.92
N LYS A 212 -0.01 -1.99 1.90
CA LYS A 212 1.20 -1.44 1.28
C LYS A 212 1.03 -1.19 -0.21
N ASN A 213 0.32 -2.05 -0.92
CA ASN A 213 0.06 -1.90 -2.35
C ASN A 213 -0.64 -0.58 -2.67
N ILE A 214 -1.54 -0.11 -1.83
CA ILE A 214 -2.25 1.17 -2.02
C ILE A 214 -1.47 2.33 -1.42
N THR A 215 -1.05 2.24 -0.15
CA THR A 215 -0.45 3.36 0.57
C THR A 215 0.89 3.81 -0.01
N MET A 216 1.63 2.92 -0.68
CA MET A 216 2.88 3.27 -1.36
C MET A 216 2.70 3.66 -2.84
N ALA A 217 1.50 3.45 -3.40
CA ALA A 217 1.18 3.98 -4.72
C ALA A 217 0.52 5.36 -4.65
N ALA A 218 -0.10 5.70 -3.52
CA ALA A 218 -0.81 6.96 -3.36
C ALA A 218 0.11 8.20 -3.42
N PRO A 219 1.28 8.26 -2.76
CA PRO A 219 2.17 9.41 -2.87
C PRO A 219 2.66 9.62 -4.30
N LEU A 220 2.49 10.83 -4.82
CA LEU A 220 2.90 11.21 -6.16
C LEU A 220 4.43 11.29 -6.30
N ASN A 221 4.86 11.20 -7.54
CA ASN A 221 6.28 11.27 -7.89
C ASN A 221 6.48 12.22 -9.08
N PRO A 222 6.14 13.52 -8.95
CA PRO A 222 6.04 14.45 -10.08
C PRO A 222 7.38 14.73 -10.77
N GLY A 223 8.50 14.24 -10.26
CA GLY A 223 9.80 14.52 -10.86
C GLY A 223 10.22 15.98 -10.68
N SER A 224 10.93 16.53 -11.66
CA SER A 224 11.35 17.95 -11.63
C SER A 224 10.20 18.85 -12.04
N VAL A 225 9.81 19.76 -11.15
CA VAL A 225 8.84 20.81 -11.43
C VAL A 225 9.63 22.12 -11.67
N ASN A 226 9.39 22.77 -12.82
CA ASN A 226 10.03 24.05 -13.21
C ASN A 226 11.58 24.01 -13.17
N GLY A 227 12.21 22.87 -13.54
CA GLY A 227 13.68 22.72 -13.56
C GLY A 227 14.33 22.62 -12.18
N GLY A 228 13.53 22.49 -11.12
CA GLY A 228 14.00 22.30 -9.75
C GLY A 228 14.49 20.86 -9.49
N LYS A 229 14.87 20.59 -8.23
CA LYS A 229 15.20 19.22 -7.80
C LYS A 229 13.98 18.29 -7.96
N PRO A 230 14.18 17.03 -8.38
CA PRO A 230 13.08 16.07 -8.49
C PRO A 230 12.35 15.90 -7.16
N ILE A 231 11.03 16.07 -7.17
CA ILE A 231 10.15 15.84 -6.03
C ILE A 231 9.68 14.39 -6.09
N SER A 232 9.83 13.68 -4.99
CA SER A 232 9.31 12.32 -4.84
C SER A 232 8.71 12.16 -3.45
N TYR A 233 7.42 12.30 -3.35
CA TYR A 233 6.71 12.11 -2.07
C TYR A 233 6.81 10.66 -1.56
N LYS A 234 7.09 9.69 -2.43
CA LYS A 234 7.44 8.33 -2.00
C LYS A 234 8.73 8.28 -1.18
N ARG A 235 9.73 9.11 -1.52
CA ARG A 235 10.96 9.21 -0.71
C ARG A 235 10.66 9.80 0.66
N ASN A 236 9.74 10.77 0.74
CA ASN A 236 9.33 11.36 2.01
C ASN A 236 8.73 10.29 2.93
N MET A 237 7.93 9.36 2.39
CA MET A 237 7.41 8.21 3.15
C MET A 237 8.52 7.38 3.80
N HIS A 238 9.67 7.26 3.15
CA HIS A 238 10.84 6.50 3.62
C HIS A 238 11.79 7.33 4.49
N SER A 239 11.58 8.64 4.63
CA SER A 239 12.48 9.52 5.37
C SER A 239 12.49 9.14 6.86
N GLY A 240 13.62 8.61 7.33
CA GLY A 240 13.78 8.20 8.72
C GLY A 240 13.77 6.68 8.97
N GLY A 241 13.64 5.86 7.93
CA GLY A 241 13.78 4.41 8.02
C GLY A 241 12.49 3.65 8.33
N PRO A 242 12.59 2.37 8.74
CA PRO A 242 11.46 1.45 8.87
C PRO A 242 10.34 1.96 9.78
N ARG A 243 10.69 2.52 10.95
CA ARG A 243 9.73 3.06 11.91
C ARG A 243 8.75 4.03 11.26
N TRP A 244 9.30 5.01 10.54
CA TRP A 244 8.51 6.09 9.95
C TRP A 244 7.71 5.61 8.75
N LEU A 245 8.27 4.68 7.99
CA LEU A 245 7.52 4.09 6.89
C LEU A 245 6.30 3.31 7.39
N HIS A 246 6.45 2.47 8.43
CA HIS A 246 5.33 1.78 9.05
C HIS A 246 4.25 2.76 9.52
N TYR A 247 4.68 3.83 10.19
CA TYR A 247 3.76 4.80 10.76
C TYR A 247 3.07 5.63 9.66
N ASN A 248 3.81 6.10 8.67
CA ASN A 248 3.26 6.89 7.56
C ASN A 248 2.33 6.05 6.67
N MET A 249 2.59 4.77 6.48
CA MET A 249 1.63 3.86 5.83
C MET A 249 0.33 3.76 6.61
N PHE A 250 0.37 3.68 7.93
CA PHE A 250 -0.81 3.71 8.79
C PHE A 250 -1.56 5.05 8.66
N LEU A 251 -0.87 6.19 8.69
CA LEU A 251 -1.50 7.50 8.50
C LEU A 251 -2.29 7.54 7.20
N LEU A 252 -1.66 7.14 6.09
CA LEU A 252 -2.31 7.08 4.79
C LEU A 252 -3.49 6.09 4.76
N ALA A 253 -3.34 4.92 5.38
CA ALA A 253 -4.37 3.89 5.40
C ALA A 253 -5.70 4.35 6.03
N GLN A 254 -5.70 5.38 6.85
CA GLN A 254 -6.93 5.97 7.38
C GLN A 254 -7.84 6.53 6.28
N SER A 255 -7.26 7.03 5.19
CA SER A 255 -7.99 7.67 4.10
C SER A 255 -7.89 6.95 2.76
N VAL A 256 -6.79 6.24 2.47
CA VAL A 256 -6.53 5.61 1.17
C VAL A 256 -6.43 4.08 1.28
N ARG A 257 -7.49 3.43 1.71
CA ARG A 257 -7.61 1.97 1.68
C ARG A 257 -8.27 1.49 0.38
N PRO A 258 -8.00 0.25 -0.07
CA PRO A 258 -8.78 -0.36 -1.15
C PRO A 258 -10.22 -0.59 -0.71
N ASP A 259 -11.16 -0.59 -1.66
CA ASP A 259 -12.53 -1.01 -1.40
C ASP A 259 -12.65 -2.54 -1.37
N PHE A 260 -11.80 -3.24 -2.12
CA PHE A 260 -11.70 -4.70 -2.11
C PHE A 260 -10.25 -5.13 -2.33
N THR A 261 -9.82 -6.19 -1.68
CA THR A 261 -8.44 -6.70 -1.76
C THR A 261 -8.43 -8.13 -2.24
N ILE A 262 -7.55 -8.41 -3.19
CA ILE A 262 -7.27 -9.75 -3.71
C ILE A 262 -5.77 -9.99 -3.60
N ILE A 263 -5.40 -11.16 -3.09
CA ILE A 263 -4.02 -11.65 -3.02
C ILE A 263 -3.86 -12.81 -4.00
N ASP A 264 -3.01 -12.61 -5.01
CA ASP A 264 -2.44 -13.69 -5.81
C ASP A 264 -1.19 -14.23 -5.11
N GLY A 265 -1.34 -15.34 -4.45
CA GLY A 265 -0.29 -16.07 -3.75
C GLY A 265 0.03 -17.40 -4.42
N VAL A 266 -0.31 -17.61 -5.71
CA VAL A 266 0.11 -18.82 -6.42
C VAL A 266 1.63 -18.93 -6.41
N GLU A 267 2.31 -17.84 -6.72
CA GLU A 267 3.75 -17.71 -6.55
C GLU A 267 4.05 -16.48 -5.71
N GLY A 268 4.65 -16.67 -4.54
CA GLY A 268 5.12 -15.61 -3.66
C GLY A 268 6.58 -15.24 -3.89
N MET A 269 7.08 -14.27 -3.11
CA MET A 269 8.50 -13.90 -3.07
C MET A 269 8.98 -13.86 -1.63
N GLU A 270 10.09 -14.52 -1.35
CA GLU A 270 10.77 -14.52 -0.05
C GLU A 270 12.14 -13.82 -0.08
N GLY A 271 12.80 -13.62 1.06
CA GLY A 271 14.14 -13.06 1.17
C GLY A 271 14.17 -11.55 1.03
N ASN A 272 15.12 -11.03 0.25
CA ASN A 272 15.36 -9.61 0.07
C ASN A 272 14.35 -8.92 -0.88
N GLY A 273 13.04 -9.21 -0.69
CA GLY A 273 11.98 -8.47 -1.37
C GLY A 273 12.08 -6.95 -1.09
N PRO A 274 11.38 -6.12 -1.83
CA PRO A 274 10.37 -6.45 -2.83
C PRO A 274 10.92 -6.70 -4.25
N ILE A 275 12.25 -6.68 -4.44
CA ILE A 275 12.89 -6.73 -5.77
C ILE A 275 13.84 -7.93 -5.90
N ASN A 276 14.67 -8.17 -4.87
CA ASN A 276 15.77 -9.13 -4.93
C ASN A 276 15.49 -10.40 -4.11
N GLY A 277 14.22 -10.79 -4.05
CA GLY A 277 13.80 -12.05 -3.44
C GLY A 277 13.82 -13.21 -4.43
N THR A 278 13.50 -14.40 -3.92
CA THR A 278 13.35 -15.66 -4.66
C THR A 278 11.91 -16.13 -4.67
N PRO A 279 11.46 -16.86 -5.71
CA PRO A 279 10.08 -17.33 -5.79
C PRO A 279 9.76 -18.42 -4.75
N VAL A 280 8.52 -18.43 -4.30
CA VAL A 280 7.94 -19.48 -3.45
C VAL A 280 6.66 -19.99 -4.12
N ASP A 281 6.61 -21.27 -4.42
CA ASP A 281 5.40 -21.93 -4.94
C ASP A 281 4.41 -22.15 -3.78
N HIS A 282 3.58 -21.13 -3.49
CA HIS A 282 2.69 -21.14 -2.32
C HIS A 282 1.28 -21.68 -2.62
N ARG A 283 0.79 -21.43 -3.84
CA ARG A 283 -0.47 -21.99 -4.36
C ARG A 283 -1.71 -21.58 -3.58
N ILE A 284 -1.81 -20.31 -3.15
CA ILE A 284 -2.96 -19.78 -2.44
C ILE A 284 -3.56 -18.57 -3.15
N ALA A 285 -4.84 -18.28 -2.89
CA ALA A 285 -5.47 -17.02 -3.18
C ALA A 285 -6.40 -16.61 -2.03
N MET A 286 -6.55 -15.31 -1.83
CA MET A 286 -7.45 -14.72 -0.82
C MET A 286 -8.12 -13.47 -1.34
N ALA A 287 -9.33 -13.19 -0.83
CA ALA A 287 -10.02 -11.93 -1.09
C ALA A 287 -10.91 -11.51 0.09
N GLY A 288 -11.15 -10.18 0.20
CA GLY A 288 -12.05 -9.62 1.20
C GLY A 288 -12.06 -8.10 1.20
N PHE A 289 -12.99 -7.54 1.97
CA PHE A 289 -13.16 -6.09 2.14
C PHE A 289 -12.27 -5.52 3.25
N ASP A 290 -11.99 -6.31 4.28
CA ASP A 290 -11.11 -5.89 5.37
C ASP A 290 -9.65 -6.16 5.00
N VAL A 291 -8.97 -5.12 4.53
CA VAL A 291 -7.56 -5.21 4.12
C VAL A 291 -6.63 -5.54 5.30
N VAL A 292 -7.01 -5.18 6.54
CA VAL A 292 -6.23 -5.53 7.74
C VAL A 292 -6.31 -7.04 7.99
N ALA A 293 -7.51 -7.61 7.87
CA ALA A 293 -7.71 -9.05 7.98
C ALA A 293 -6.97 -9.81 6.88
N ILE A 294 -7.03 -9.35 5.63
CA ILE A 294 -6.29 -9.93 4.51
C ILE A 294 -4.78 -9.89 4.78
N ASP A 295 -4.23 -8.74 5.17
CA ASP A 295 -2.78 -8.60 5.40
C ASP A 295 -2.32 -9.41 6.61
N SER A 296 -3.17 -9.55 7.65
CA SER A 296 -2.87 -10.42 8.79
C SER A 296 -2.82 -11.90 8.39
N MET A 297 -3.72 -12.32 7.51
CA MET A 297 -3.69 -13.67 6.95
C MET A 297 -2.47 -13.88 6.04
N CYS A 298 -2.07 -12.87 5.24
CA CYS A 298 -0.81 -12.93 4.49
C CYS A 298 0.38 -13.18 5.40
N ALA A 299 0.52 -12.43 6.50
CA ALA A 299 1.60 -12.62 7.46
C ALA A 299 1.59 -14.02 8.05
N ARG A 300 0.43 -14.52 8.51
CA ARG A 300 0.29 -15.89 9.06
C ARG A 300 0.70 -16.96 8.06
N LEU A 301 0.21 -16.85 6.82
CA LEU A 301 0.49 -17.82 5.76
C LEU A 301 1.96 -17.82 5.33
N MET A 302 2.64 -16.67 5.47
CA MET A 302 4.08 -16.54 5.27
C MET A 302 4.91 -16.95 6.50
N GLY A 303 4.29 -17.38 7.61
CA GLY A 303 4.98 -17.71 8.87
C GLY A 303 5.63 -16.48 9.53
N ILE A 304 5.13 -15.28 9.24
CA ILE A 304 5.63 -14.02 9.80
C ILE A 304 4.87 -13.68 11.08
N PRO A 305 5.55 -13.51 12.23
CA PRO A 305 4.90 -13.05 13.45
C PRO A 305 4.22 -11.68 13.24
N LEU A 306 2.94 -11.59 13.59
CA LEU A 306 2.14 -10.37 13.34
C LEU A 306 2.73 -9.13 14.02
N GLU A 307 3.30 -9.31 15.20
CA GLU A 307 3.97 -8.26 15.97
C GLU A 307 5.21 -7.68 15.25
N ASN A 308 5.67 -8.29 14.15
CA ASN A 308 6.77 -7.77 13.34
C ASN A 308 6.32 -6.74 12.29
N VAL A 309 5.02 -6.68 11.99
CA VAL A 309 4.49 -5.85 10.90
C VAL A 309 3.85 -4.57 11.47
N GLY A 310 4.65 -3.51 11.64
CA GLY A 310 4.25 -2.30 12.36
C GLY A 310 3.02 -1.61 11.80
N TYR A 311 2.94 -1.37 10.50
CA TYR A 311 1.77 -0.71 9.89
C TYR A 311 0.47 -1.49 10.12
N LEU A 312 0.55 -2.83 10.16
CA LEU A 312 -0.60 -3.68 10.39
C LEU A 312 -1.08 -3.56 11.85
N ASN A 313 -0.14 -3.58 12.81
CA ASN A 313 -0.45 -3.38 14.22
C ASN A 313 -1.07 -2.01 14.47
N TYR A 314 -0.53 -0.94 13.87
CA TYR A 314 -1.12 0.40 13.99
C TYR A 314 -2.53 0.47 13.40
N CYS A 315 -2.75 -0.12 12.23
CA CYS A 315 -4.08 -0.16 11.59
C CYS A 315 -5.10 -0.92 12.46
N ALA A 316 -4.73 -2.08 12.98
CA ALA A 316 -5.59 -2.88 13.84
C ALA A 316 -5.92 -2.16 15.18
N SER A 317 -4.91 -1.57 15.84
CA SER A 317 -5.07 -0.81 17.08
C SER A 317 -5.97 0.41 16.90
N ALA A 318 -5.97 1.03 15.71
CA ALA A 318 -6.85 2.15 15.38
C ALA A 318 -8.25 1.71 14.90
N GLY A 319 -8.56 0.42 14.91
CA GLY A 319 -9.87 -0.10 14.50
C GLY A 319 -10.15 0.01 13.01
N LEU A 320 -9.10 -0.01 12.17
CA LEU A 320 -9.26 0.03 10.71
C LEU A 320 -9.62 -1.33 10.10
N GLY A 321 -9.60 -2.39 10.90
CA GLY A 321 -9.97 -3.76 10.55
C GLY A 321 -9.52 -4.75 11.61
N ASN A 322 -9.80 -6.04 11.39
CA ASN A 322 -9.50 -7.12 12.33
C ASN A 322 -8.16 -7.78 12.02
N MET A 323 -7.28 -7.88 13.02
CA MET A 323 -6.03 -8.64 12.92
C MET A 323 -6.11 -9.99 13.63
N ASP A 324 -6.99 -10.11 14.63
CA ASP A 324 -7.14 -11.31 15.45
C ASP A 324 -7.75 -12.46 14.64
N ARG A 325 -7.13 -13.65 14.69
CA ARG A 325 -7.60 -14.84 13.95
C ARG A 325 -9.05 -15.21 14.30
N ASP A 326 -9.42 -15.06 15.56
CA ASP A 326 -10.76 -15.39 16.05
C ASP A 326 -11.86 -14.45 15.51
N LYS A 327 -11.46 -13.30 14.98
CA LYS A 327 -12.36 -12.32 14.34
C LYS A 327 -12.36 -12.40 12.82
N ILE A 328 -11.73 -13.43 12.26
CA ILE A 328 -11.66 -13.63 10.81
C ILE A 328 -12.43 -14.88 10.45
N ASP A 329 -13.49 -14.72 9.65
CA ASP A 329 -14.29 -15.81 9.12
C ASP A 329 -13.73 -16.28 7.78
N ILE A 330 -13.21 -17.49 7.74
CA ILE A 330 -12.70 -18.09 6.51
C ILE A 330 -13.86 -18.66 5.69
N ILE A 331 -13.97 -18.21 4.44
CA ILE A 331 -14.91 -18.70 3.44
C ILE A 331 -14.15 -19.54 2.41
N GLY A 332 -14.72 -20.67 1.95
CA GLY A 332 -14.15 -21.50 0.87
C GLY A 332 -13.83 -22.94 1.27
N GLY A 333 -14.05 -23.31 2.54
CA GLY A 333 -13.94 -24.71 2.99
C GLY A 333 -12.51 -25.28 3.03
N LYS A 334 -11.49 -24.46 2.77
CA LYS A 334 -10.07 -24.79 2.92
C LYS A 334 -9.57 -24.25 4.25
N ASP A 335 -8.68 -25.01 4.89
CA ASP A 335 -8.03 -24.63 6.14
C ASP A 335 -6.74 -23.86 5.85
N PRO A 336 -6.67 -22.55 6.13
CA PRO A 336 -5.45 -21.78 5.86
C PRO A 336 -4.23 -22.28 6.63
N ASP A 337 -4.42 -22.82 7.84
CA ASP A 337 -3.32 -23.24 8.70
C ASP A 337 -2.53 -24.41 8.10
N LYS A 338 -3.14 -25.19 7.20
CA LYS A 338 -2.46 -26.22 6.42
C LYS A 338 -1.63 -25.70 5.25
N SER A 339 -1.72 -24.41 4.97
CA SER A 339 -1.04 -23.74 3.86
C SER A 339 0.06 -22.79 4.32
N ILE A 340 0.46 -22.86 5.59
CA ILE A 340 1.53 -22.01 6.12
C ILE A 340 2.88 -22.48 5.56
N ILE A 341 3.59 -21.57 4.93
CA ILE A 341 4.99 -21.73 4.51
C ILE A 341 5.82 -20.64 5.19
N THR A 342 6.83 -21.02 5.95
CA THR A 342 7.71 -20.03 6.59
C THR A 342 8.66 -19.43 5.56
N TYR A 343 8.43 -18.18 5.20
CA TYR A 343 9.26 -17.44 4.26
C TYR A 343 10.56 -17.00 4.90
N LYS A 344 11.65 -17.06 4.15
CA LYS A 344 12.89 -16.39 4.51
C LYS A 344 12.66 -14.90 4.52
N LEU A 345 12.99 -14.25 5.62
CA LEU A 345 12.93 -12.79 5.72
C LEU A 345 14.16 -12.14 5.09
N GLY A 346 14.09 -10.84 4.84
CA GLY A 346 15.23 -10.07 4.35
C GLY A 346 16.42 -10.13 5.30
N SER A 347 17.63 -10.13 4.76
CA SER A 347 18.88 -10.18 5.54
C SER A 347 19.03 -9.06 6.57
N ASN A 348 18.28 -7.97 6.40
CA ASN A 348 18.27 -6.81 7.28
C ASN A 348 17.05 -6.79 8.23
N ILE A 349 16.46 -7.93 8.56
CA ILE A 349 15.25 -8.00 9.39
C ILE A 349 15.41 -7.31 10.73
N THR A 350 16.55 -7.38 11.38
CA THR A 350 16.81 -6.69 12.65
C THR A 350 16.60 -5.18 12.52
N ASN A 351 17.10 -4.56 11.45
CA ASN A 351 16.87 -3.14 11.18
C ASN A 351 15.40 -2.84 10.91
N GLN A 352 14.69 -3.71 10.19
CA GLN A 352 13.26 -3.54 9.92
C GLN A 352 12.41 -3.52 11.19
N LEU A 353 12.87 -4.20 12.26
CA LEU A 353 12.17 -4.28 13.55
C LEU A 353 12.45 -3.13 14.50
N GLU A 354 13.35 -2.20 14.16
CA GLU A 354 13.64 -1.00 14.96
C GLU A 354 12.41 -0.13 15.26
N TRP A 355 11.31 -0.31 14.51
CA TRP A 355 10.07 0.39 14.82
C TRP A 355 9.46 0.02 16.19
N LYS A 356 9.84 -1.13 16.76
CA LYS A 356 9.40 -1.62 18.08
C LYS A 356 10.12 -0.91 19.22
N GLU A 357 11.32 -0.38 18.95
CA GLU A 357 12.14 0.24 19.97
C GLU A 357 11.55 1.59 20.42
N PRO A 358 11.74 1.99 21.68
CA PRO A 358 11.34 3.31 22.15
C PRO A 358 11.98 4.44 21.32
N ILE A 359 11.25 5.54 21.16
CA ILE A 359 11.81 6.75 20.54
C ILE A 359 12.60 7.50 21.59
N ASN A 360 13.93 7.49 21.47
CA ASN A 360 14.80 8.34 22.28
C ASN A 360 14.78 9.76 21.72
N LEU A 361 13.90 10.60 22.25
CA LEU A 361 13.86 12.01 21.89
C LEU A 361 15.03 12.73 22.62
N PRO A 362 15.79 13.61 21.93
CA PRO A 362 16.77 14.44 22.60
C PRO A 362 16.09 15.30 23.67
N ALA A 363 16.78 15.56 24.76
CA ALA A 363 16.28 16.45 25.81
C ALA A 363 15.93 17.83 25.23
N PRO A 364 14.96 18.54 25.82
CA PRO A 364 14.60 19.89 25.37
C PRO A 364 15.86 20.77 25.28
N GLY A 365 16.09 21.38 24.13
CA GLY A 365 17.27 22.24 23.87
C GLY A 365 18.50 21.52 23.30
N GLN A 366 18.54 20.18 23.27
CA GLN A 366 19.60 19.45 22.57
C GLN A 366 19.25 19.31 21.08
N ARG A 367 20.23 19.64 20.22
CA ARG A 367 20.09 19.31 18.78
C ARG A 367 20.18 17.78 18.62
N PRO A 368 19.39 17.18 17.73
CA PRO A 368 19.56 15.76 17.40
C PRO A 368 21.01 15.54 16.96
N SER A 369 21.67 14.51 17.52
CA SER A 369 22.94 14.07 16.99
C SER A 369 22.74 13.73 15.50
N SER A 370 23.65 14.17 14.63
CA SER A 370 23.64 13.75 13.23
C SER A 370 23.56 12.22 13.20
N ALA A 371 22.53 11.69 12.57
CA ALA A 371 22.36 10.24 12.44
C ALA A 371 23.62 9.62 11.83
N PRO A 372 24.02 8.41 12.27
CA PRO A 372 25.06 7.68 11.58
C PRO A 372 24.68 7.56 10.12
N ASN A 373 25.62 7.81 9.22
CA ASN A 373 25.47 7.74 7.78
C ASN A 373 24.71 6.45 7.40
N THR A 374 23.48 6.59 6.97
CA THR A 374 22.77 5.48 6.30
C THR A 374 23.62 5.12 5.09
N PRO A 375 24.01 3.84 4.90
CA PRO A 375 24.72 3.45 3.69
C PRO A 375 23.92 3.92 2.49
N ALA A 376 24.56 4.61 1.56
CA ALA A 376 23.96 5.01 0.31
C ALA A 376 23.30 3.79 -0.35
N ALA A 377 22.07 3.95 -0.84
CA ALA A 377 21.44 2.95 -1.66
C ALA A 377 22.43 2.49 -2.75
N PRO A 378 22.53 1.18 -3.05
CA PRO A 378 23.47 0.70 -4.03
C PRO A 378 23.29 1.47 -5.33
N SER A 379 24.37 2.10 -5.78
CA SER A 379 24.47 2.78 -7.06
C SER A 379 24.02 1.84 -8.17
N GLN A 380 23.18 2.33 -9.07
CA GLN A 380 22.80 1.62 -10.28
C GLN A 380 24.07 1.15 -11.02
N PRO A 381 24.09 -0.05 -11.60
CA PRO A 381 25.23 -0.48 -12.41
C PRO A 381 25.39 0.48 -13.57
N ALA A 382 26.63 0.92 -13.77
CA ALA A 382 27.04 1.77 -14.86
C ALA A 382 26.59 1.19 -16.22
N ASN A 383 26.15 2.07 -17.11
CA ASN A 383 25.82 1.80 -18.49
C ASN A 383 26.88 0.90 -19.14
N LEU A 384 26.47 -0.26 -19.59
CA LEU A 384 27.24 -1.05 -20.55
C LEU A 384 27.28 -0.28 -21.87
N THR A 385 28.43 0.27 -22.16
CA THR A 385 28.80 0.82 -23.46
C THR A 385 28.60 -0.23 -24.55
N THR A 386 27.93 0.16 -25.62
CA THR A 386 27.84 -0.56 -26.89
C THR A 386 29.23 -0.92 -27.41
N PRO A 387 29.46 -2.12 -27.93
CA PRO A 387 30.70 -2.43 -28.64
C PRO A 387 30.70 -1.73 -30.02
N PRO A 388 31.87 -1.29 -30.52
CA PRO A 388 31.99 -0.75 -31.86
C PRO A 388 31.91 -1.87 -32.89
N LYS A 389 31.29 -1.53 -34.04
CA LYS A 389 31.12 -2.19 -35.34
C LYS A 389 31.67 -3.61 -35.57
#